data_482fa8f8683d41d78a7569acb04301b6
#
_entry.id   482fa8f8683d41d78a7569acb04301b6
#
_cell.length_a   1.000
_cell.length_b   1.000
_cell.length_c   1.000
_cell.angle_alpha   90.00
_cell.angle_beta   90.00
_cell.angle_gamma   90.00
#
_symmetry.space_group_name_H-M   'P 1'
#
loop_
_entity.id
_entity.type
_entity.pdbx_description
1 polymer ?
#
loop_
_entity_poly.entity_id
_entity_poly.type
_entity_poly.pdbx_seq_one_letter_code
_entity_poly.pdbx_strand_id
1 'polypeptide(L)'
;MTNSEHTPRVVLITGGSRGIGLACAKHFAQLGDNVAVTYNSSPPPPEFFGVKCDVTDTAQVDAAFTAVEAHFGPVQVLVSNAGITKDTLLLRMSEADFADVVNANLTAAYRVCKRATQGMLRAKSGRIILMSSVVAMLGSAGQANYAASKSGLIGLARSLARELGSRNITVNVVAPGPVDTGMTAALSAERLADLAAAVPLGRTASVDEIAGVVTFLASPTAAYITGAVIPVDGGLGMGH
;
A
#
# COMPACT_ATOMS: atom_id res chain seq x y z
N MET A 1 -25.98 15.89 15.65
CA MET A 1 -24.97 15.06 14.93
C MET A 1 -25.03 13.71 15.59
N THR A 2 -25.67 12.73 14.95
CA THR A 2 -25.79 11.37 15.47
C THR A 2 -24.41 10.73 15.44
N ASN A 3 -23.88 10.38 16.62
CA ASN A 3 -22.73 9.48 16.74
C ASN A 3 -23.14 8.16 16.03
N SER A 4 -22.81 8.01 14.77
CA SER A 4 -22.88 6.70 14.14
C SER A 4 -21.79 5.87 14.83
N GLU A 5 -22.18 4.92 15.66
CA GLU A 5 -21.25 3.94 16.24
C GLU A 5 -20.42 3.35 15.11
N HIS A 6 -19.10 3.53 15.19
CA HIS A 6 -18.19 2.94 14.23
C HIS A 6 -18.27 1.42 14.34
N THR A 7 -18.78 0.77 13.31
CA THR A 7 -18.74 -0.70 13.25
C THR A 7 -17.35 -1.14 12.83
N PRO A 8 -16.62 -1.91 13.65
CA PRO A 8 -15.27 -2.39 13.31
C PRO A 8 -15.24 -3.12 11.97
N ARG A 9 -14.38 -2.68 11.08
CA ARG A 9 -14.13 -3.34 9.80
C ARG A 9 -12.93 -4.25 9.90
N VAL A 10 -12.87 -5.28 9.05
CA VAL A 10 -11.68 -6.13 8.92
C VAL A 10 -10.74 -5.51 7.90
N VAL A 11 -9.58 -5.08 8.37
CA VAL A 11 -8.52 -4.44 7.58
C VAL A 11 -7.34 -5.39 7.44
N LEU A 12 -6.92 -5.67 6.22
CA LEU A 12 -5.71 -6.43 5.94
C LEU A 12 -4.66 -5.53 5.27
N ILE A 13 -3.46 -5.48 5.87
CA ILE A 13 -2.34 -4.70 5.37
C ILE A 13 -1.18 -5.62 5.04
N THR A 14 -0.75 -5.65 3.77
CA THR A 14 0.43 -6.43 3.41
C THR A 14 1.73 -5.68 3.74
N GLY A 15 2.72 -6.40 4.31
CA GLY A 15 3.96 -5.76 4.75
C GLY A 15 3.74 -4.78 5.89
N GLY A 16 2.84 -5.11 6.84
CA GLY A 16 2.42 -4.23 7.93
C GLY A 16 3.30 -4.29 9.19
N SER A 17 4.45 -4.96 9.17
CA SER A 17 5.30 -5.11 10.37
C SER A 17 6.19 -3.90 10.66
N ARG A 18 6.38 -2.97 9.73
CA ARG A 18 7.23 -1.77 9.86
C ARG A 18 6.83 -0.65 8.91
N GLY A 19 7.45 0.51 9.09
CA GLY A 19 7.31 1.67 8.19
C GLY A 19 5.87 2.10 7.97
N ILE A 20 5.53 2.45 6.73
CA ILE A 20 4.19 2.93 6.33
C ILE A 20 3.10 1.90 6.67
N GLY A 21 3.36 0.60 6.40
CA GLY A 21 2.37 -0.45 6.68
C GLY A 21 2.01 -0.55 8.16
N LEU A 22 3.00 -0.44 9.05
CA LEU A 22 2.76 -0.43 10.51
C LEU A 22 2.04 0.85 10.96
N ALA A 23 2.38 2.01 10.40
CA ALA A 23 1.66 3.25 10.69
C ALA A 23 0.19 3.15 10.27
N CYS A 24 -0.10 2.61 9.08
CA CYS A 24 -1.47 2.32 8.66
C CYS A 24 -2.18 1.39 9.66
N ALA A 25 -1.51 0.30 10.12
CA ALA A 25 -2.09 -0.61 11.10
C ALA A 25 -2.47 0.10 12.40
N LYS A 26 -1.60 0.96 12.92
CA LYS A 26 -1.87 1.76 14.12
C LYS A 26 -3.04 2.72 13.92
N HIS A 27 -3.09 3.43 12.80
CA HIS A 27 -4.18 4.37 12.50
C HIS A 27 -5.54 3.66 12.38
N PHE A 28 -5.62 2.51 11.69
CA PHE A 28 -6.87 1.74 11.63
C PHE A 28 -7.29 1.19 12.99
N ALA A 29 -6.34 0.70 13.80
CA ALA A 29 -6.64 0.24 15.16
C ALA A 29 -7.15 1.37 16.06
N GLN A 30 -6.60 2.58 15.95
CA GLN A 30 -7.09 3.78 16.67
C GLN A 30 -8.52 4.16 16.28
N LEU A 31 -8.93 3.83 15.04
CA LEU A 31 -10.31 4.00 14.57
C LEU A 31 -11.25 2.89 15.06
N GLY A 32 -10.75 1.88 15.76
CA GLY A 32 -11.54 0.75 16.27
C GLY A 32 -11.71 -0.39 15.26
N ASP A 33 -10.95 -0.40 14.14
CA ASP A 33 -11.01 -1.48 13.16
C ASP A 33 -10.24 -2.74 13.64
N ASN A 34 -10.66 -3.93 13.19
CA ASN A 34 -9.97 -5.19 13.38
C ASN A 34 -8.82 -5.31 12.38
N VAL A 35 -7.58 -5.19 12.82
CA VAL A 35 -6.42 -5.08 11.94
C VAL A 35 -5.60 -6.36 11.91
N ALA A 36 -5.44 -6.91 10.73
CA ALA A 36 -4.48 -7.97 10.42
C ALA A 36 -3.36 -7.44 9.53
N VAL A 37 -2.16 -7.93 9.74
CA VAL A 37 -1.00 -7.57 8.91
C VAL A 37 -0.28 -8.82 8.41
N THR A 38 0.21 -8.78 7.16
CA THR A 38 1.15 -9.82 6.73
C THR A 38 2.59 -9.35 6.88
N TYR A 39 3.49 -10.31 7.10
CA TYR A 39 4.93 -10.09 7.16
C TYR A 39 5.68 -11.26 6.53
N ASN A 40 6.88 -11.01 6.00
CA ASN A 40 7.73 -12.07 5.45
C ASN A 40 8.82 -12.50 6.45
N SER A 41 9.63 -11.55 6.95
CA SER A 41 10.78 -11.84 7.81
C SER A 41 10.56 -11.53 9.29
N SER A 42 10.08 -10.33 9.60
CA SER A 42 9.94 -9.86 10.98
C SER A 42 8.47 -9.73 11.36
N PRO A 43 8.03 -10.36 12.47
CA PRO A 43 6.65 -10.23 12.91
C PRO A 43 6.32 -8.78 13.31
N PRO A 44 5.03 -8.39 13.27
CA PRO A 44 4.58 -7.11 13.78
C PRO A 44 4.64 -7.08 15.31
N PRO A 45 4.45 -5.90 15.93
CA PRO A 45 4.15 -5.79 17.36
C PRO A 45 2.98 -6.69 17.78
N PRO A 46 3.01 -7.25 19.03
CA PRO A 46 2.08 -8.30 19.47
C PRO A 46 0.60 -7.87 19.55
N GLU A 47 0.32 -6.58 19.53
CA GLU A 47 -1.04 -6.03 19.50
C GLU A 47 -1.75 -6.27 18.16
N PHE A 48 -1.03 -6.64 17.09
CA PHE A 48 -1.62 -6.89 15.78
C PHE A 48 -1.68 -8.38 15.46
N PHE A 49 -2.77 -8.81 14.82
CA PHE A 49 -2.87 -10.16 14.27
C PHE A 49 -1.93 -10.30 13.07
N GLY A 50 -0.76 -10.88 13.31
CA GLY A 50 0.29 -11.04 12.31
C GLY A 50 0.25 -12.39 11.61
N VAL A 51 0.22 -12.42 10.28
CA VAL A 51 0.29 -13.65 9.49
C VAL A 51 1.55 -13.66 8.64
N LYS A 52 2.38 -14.69 8.78
CA LYS A 52 3.55 -14.84 7.91
C LYS A 52 3.10 -15.18 6.49
N CYS A 53 3.55 -14.39 5.51
CA CYS A 53 3.14 -14.54 4.13
C CYS A 53 4.17 -13.90 3.19
N ASP A 54 4.70 -14.68 2.28
CA ASP A 54 5.36 -14.16 1.09
C ASP A 54 4.28 -13.86 0.04
N VAL A 55 4.07 -12.58 -0.25
CA VAL A 55 3.06 -12.12 -1.21
C VAL A 55 3.35 -12.52 -2.66
N THR A 56 4.55 -13.04 -2.94
CA THR A 56 4.91 -13.59 -4.26
C THR A 56 4.40 -15.01 -4.46
N ASP A 57 3.98 -15.68 -3.38
CA ASP A 57 3.44 -17.04 -3.38
C ASP A 57 1.91 -17.03 -3.23
N THR A 58 1.20 -17.51 -4.25
CA THR A 58 -0.27 -17.53 -4.26
C THR A 58 -0.87 -18.39 -3.14
N ALA A 59 -0.25 -19.53 -2.81
CA ALA A 59 -0.76 -20.42 -1.76
C ALA A 59 -0.61 -19.76 -0.37
N GLN A 60 0.50 -19.05 -0.12
CA GLN A 60 0.66 -18.31 1.12
C GLN A 60 -0.31 -17.13 1.22
N VAL A 61 -0.59 -16.44 0.11
CA VAL A 61 -1.62 -15.40 0.08
C VAL A 61 -2.99 -15.97 0.44
N ASP A 62 -3.40 -17.09 -0.18
CA ASP A 62 -4.69 -17.74 0.13
C ASP A 62 -4.76 -18.19 1.60
N ALA A 63 -3.69 -18.79 2.13
CA ALA A 63 -3.61 -19.20 3.52
C ALA A 63 -3.70 -18.01 4.49
N ALA A 64 -3.03 -16.89 4.16
CA ALA A 64 -3.09 -15.67 4.97
C ALA A 64 -4.50 -15.09 5.04
N PHE A 65 -5.19 -14.96 3.90
CA PHE A 65 -6.59 -14.52 3.89
C PHE A 65 -7.49 -15.47 4.67
N THR A 66 -7.32 -16.79 4.51
CA THR A 66 -8.10 -17.79 5.26
C THR A 66 -7.91 -17.63 6.77
N ALA A 67 -6.68 -17.43 7.24
CA ALA A 67 -6.39 -17.20 8.66
C ALA A 67 -7.05 -15.91 9.19
N VAL A 68 -6.97 -14.82 8.42
CA VAL A 68 -7.60 -13.53 8.78
C VAL A 68 -9.12 -13.66 8.81
N GLU A 69 -9.70 -14.30 7.80
CA GLU A 69 -11.16 -14.49 7.68
C GLU A 69 -11.71 -15.41 8.79
N ALA A 70 -10.93 -16.40 9.21
CA ALA A 70 -11.29 -17.27 10.35
C ALA A 70 -11.24 -16.52 11.69
N HIS A 71 -10.35 -15.52 11.83
CA HIS A 71 -10.15 -14.80 13.08
C HIS A 71 -11.12 -13.61 13.23
N PHE A 72 -11.28 -12.80 12.17
CA PHE A 72 -12.04 -11.55 12.20
C PHE A 72 -13.26 -11.53 11.28
N GLY A 73 -13.38 -12.47 10.35
CA GLY A 73 -14.36 -12.40 9.27
C GLY A 73 -13.81 -11.82 7.97
N PRO A 74 -14.67 -11.63 6.95
CA PRO A 74 -14.27 -11.23 5.61
C PRO A 74 -13.52 -9.89 5.57
N VAL A 75 -12.43 -9.82 4.81
CA VAL A 75 -11.64 -8.60 4.61
C VAL A 75 -12.48 -7.54 3.88
N GLN A 76 -12.66 -6.39 4.52
CA GLN A 76 -13.44 -5.25 4.01
C GLN A 76 -12.55 -4.11 3.50
N VAL A 77 -11.35 -3.99 4.04
CA VAL A 77 -10.34 -3.01 3.61
C VAL A 77 -9.03 -3.75 3.33
N LEU A 78 -8.48 -3.58 2.13
CA LEU A 78 -7.17 -4.07 1.75
C LEU A 78 -6.22 -2.90 1.53
N VAL A 79 -5.08 -2.90 2.23
CA VAL A 79 -3.94 -2.03 1.94
C VAL A 79 -2.80 -2.89 1.38
N SER A 80 -2.61 -2.85 0.06
CA SER A 80 -1.52 -3.54 -0.62
C SER A 80 -0.26 -2.69 -0.55
N ASN A 81 0.54 -2.89 0.51
CA ASN A 81 1.72 -2.09 0.83
C ASN A 81 3.05 -2.85 0.65
N ALA A 82 3.06 -4.17 0.75
CA ALA A 82 4.28 -4.96 0.58
C ALA A 82 5.00 -4.65 -0.74
N GLY A 83 6.31 -4.53 -0.67
CA GLY A 83 7.13 -4.27 -1.85
C GLY A 83 8.61 -4.25 -1.53
N ILE A 84 9.43 -4.33 -2.57
CA ILE A 84 10.89 -4.32 -2.52
C ILE A 84 11.46 -3.33 -3.52
N THR A 85 12.72 -2.95 -3.32
CA THR A 85 13.56 -2.27 -4.32
C THR A 85 14.81 -3.12 -4.60
N LYS A 86 15.32 -3.04 -5.83
CA LYS A 86 16.63 -3.54 -6.25
C LYS A 86 17.21 -2.52 -7.20
N ASP A 87 17.78 -1.47 -6.61
CA ASP A 87 18.20 -0.27 -7.33
C ASP A 87 19.57 -0.50 -8.00
N THR A 88 19.61 -0.34 -9.31
CA THR A 88 20.83 -0.37 -10.10
C THR A 88 20.60 0.28 -11.47
N LEU A 89 21.66 0.87 -12.08
CA LEU A 89 21.55 1.47 -13.41
C LEU A 89 21.19 0.42 -14.46
N LEU A 90 20.43 0.82 -15.49
CA LEU A 90 19.87 -0.06 -16.52
C LEU A 90 20.89 -1.04 -17.10
N LEU A 91 22.10 -0.59 -17.43
CA LEU A 91 23.13 -1.45 -18.01
C LEU A 91 23.65 -2.55 -17.07
N ARG A 92 23.40 -2.43 -15.77
CA ARG A 92 23.80 -3.40 -14.74
C ARG A 92 22.61 -4.18 -14.18
N MET A 93 21.38 -3.76 -14.52
CA MET A 93 20.16 -4.41 -14.04
C MET A 93 19.97 -5.74 -14.75
N SER A 94 19.99 -6.83 -14.00
CA SER A 94 19.69 -8.14 -14.57
C SER A 94 18.18 -8.28 -14.85
N GLU A 95 17.83 -9.15 -15.80
CA GLU A 95 16.42 -9.50 -16.05
C GLU A 95 15.75 -10.07 -14.80
N ALA A 96 16.49 -10.86 -14.01
CA ALA A 96 16.00 -11.41 -12.75
C ALA A 96 15.68 -10.30 -11.73
N ASP A 97 16.53 -9.27 -11.56
CA ASP A 97 16.24 -8.15 -10.66
C ASP A 97 15.03 -7.34 -11.11
N PHE A 98 14.85 -7.18 -12.42
CA PHE A 98 13.66 -6.54 -12.97
C PHE A 98 12.41 -7.38 -12.66
N ALA A 99 12.43 -8.67 -12.97
CA ALA A 99 11.31 -9.59 -12.78
C ALA A 99 10.93 -9.74 -11.30
N ASP A 100 11.90 -9.84 -10.39
CA ASP A 100 11.66 -9.97 -8.96
C ASP A 100 10.93 -8.75 -8.39
N VAL A 101 11.35 -7.53 -8.77
CA VAL A 101 10.70 -6.30 -8.32
C VAL A 101 9.27 -6.19 -8.88
N VAL A 102 9.07 -6.51 -10.16
CA VAL A 102 7.73 -6.53 -10.76
C VAL A 102 6.85 -7.59 -10.10
N ASN A 103 7.38 -8.78 -9.82
CA ASN A 103 6.63 -9.84 -9.15
C ASN A 103 6.23 -9.45 -7.72
N ALA A 104 7.16 -8.88 -6.94
CA ALA A 104 6.89 -8.51 -5.55
C ALA A 104 5.99 -7.28 -5.39
N ASN A 105 6.06 -6.30 -6.31
CA ASN A 105 5.35 -5.03 -6.17
C ASN A 105 4.03 -5.00 -6.94
N LEU A 106 4.00 -5.55 -8.17
CA LEU A 106 2.83 -5.47 -9.06
C LEU A 106 2.05 -6.78 -9.10
N THR A 107 2.72 -7.90 -9.40
CA THR A 107 2.01 -9.18 -9.49
C THR A 107 1.46 -9.63 -8.13
N ALA A 108 2.20 -9.35 -7.04
CA ALA A 108 1.71 -9.59 -5.69
C ALA A 108 0.47 -8.74 -5.37
N ALA A 109 0.46 -7.45 -5.75
CA ALA A 109 -0.72 -6.60 -5.59
C ALA A 109 -1.94 -7.16 -6.33
N TYR A 110 -1.76 -7.66 -7.55
CA TYR A 110 -2.82 -8.37 -8.27
C TYR A 110 -3.34 -9.58 -7.49
N ARG A 111 -2.44 -10.43 -6.95
CA ARG A 111 -2.83 -11.63 -6.17
C ARG A 111 -3.69 -11.28 -4.97
N VAL A 112 -3.25 -10.32 -4.15
CA VAL A 112 -3.99 -9.93 -2.95
C VAL A 112 -5.30 -9.22 -3.28
N CYS A 113 -5.35 -8.39 -4.32
CA CYS A 113 -6.57 -7.78 -4.80
C CYS A 113 -7.58 -8.83 -5.27
N LYS A 114 -7.15 -9.79 -6.10
CA LYS A 114 -7.99 -10.89 -6.58
C LYS A 114 -8.59 -11.68 -5.41
N ARG A 115 -7.79 -11.98 -4.38
CA ARG A 115 -8.27 -12.75 -3.22
C ARG A 115 -9.25 -11.93 -2.36
N ALA A 116 -8.96 -10.66 -2.08
CA ALA A 116 -9.83 -9.77 -1.32
C ALA A 116 -11.19 -9.55 -2.01
N THR A 117 -11.18 -9.38 -3.32
CA THR A 117 -12.37 -9.12 -4.13
C THR A 117 -13.44 -10.20 -3.99
N GLN A 118 -13.08 -11.46 -3.73
CA GLN A 118 -14.05 -12.54 -3.54
C GLN A 118 -15.03 -12.29 -2.38
N GLY A 119 -14.53 -11.82 -1.24
CA GLY A 119 -15.34 -11.43 -0.07
C GLY A 119 -16.11 -10.14 -0.32
N MET A 120 -15.44 -9.13 -0.87
CA MET A 120 -16.00 -7.80 -1.12
C MET A 120 -17.16 -7.83 -2.12
N LEU A 121 -17.09 -8.67 -3.17
CA LEU A 121 -18.18 -8.84 -4.15
C LEU A 121 -19.44 -9.43 -3.49
N ARG A 122 -19.28 -10.41 -2.60
CA ARG A 122 -20.41 -11.00 -1.85
C ARG A 122 -21.04 -9.98 -0.91
N ALA A 123 -20.19 -9.19 -0.24
CA ALA A 123 -20.64 -8.13 0.68
C ALA A 123 -21.19 -6.89 -0.05
N LYS A 124 -20.93 -6.74 -1.35
CA LYS A 124 -21.22 -5.52 -2.14
C LYS A 124 -20.63 -4.27 -1.48
N SER A 125 -19.46 -4.39 -0.92
CA SER A 125 -18.73 -3.29 -0.24
C SER A 125 -17.27 -3.67 -0.11
N GLY A 126 -16.36 -2.70 -0.28
CA GLY A 126 -14.93 -2.89 -0.09
C GLY A 126 -14.13 -1.64 -0.36
N ARG A 127 -12.92 -1.60 0.19
CA ARG A 127 -11.94 -0.55 -0.03
C ARG A 127 -10.59 -1.17 -0.33
N ILE A 128 -10.01 -0.84 -1.47
CA ILE A 128 -8.68 -1.32 -1.88
C ILE A 128 -7.78 -0.11 -2.08
N ILE A 129 -6.67 -0.07 -1.35
CA ILE A 129 -5.66 0.97 -1.44
C ILE A 129 -4.33 0.34 -1.85
N LEU A 130 -3.78 0.79 -2.99
CA LEU A 130 -2.50 0.31 -3.53
C LEU A 130 -1.41 1.34 -3.21
N MET A 131 -0.32 0.88 -2.58
CA MET A 131 0.81 1.75 -2.25
C MET A 131 1.78 1.82 -3.44
N SER A 132 1.71 2.94 -4.17
CA SER A 132 2.62 3.28 -5.26
C SER A 132 3.82 4.10 -4.74
N SER A 133 4.31 5.03 -5.51
CA SER A 133 5.38 5.97 -5.18
C SER A 133 5.33 7.15 -6.14
N VAL A 134 5.83 8.31 -5.74
CA VAL A 134 6.10 9.45 -6.64
C VAL A 134 7.01 9.04 -7.80
N VAL A 135 7.91 8.07 -7.59
CA VAL A 135 8.78 7.51 -8.64
C VAL A 135 7.98 6.88 -9.79
N ALA A 136 6.76 6.43 -9.55
CA ALA A 136 5.87 5.92 -10.60
C ALA A 136 5.50 6.98 -11.65
N MET A 137 5.56 8.24 -11.27
CA MET A 137 5.19 9.39 -12.11
C MET A 137 6.42 10.13 -12.64
N LEU A 138 7.44 10.33 -11.82
CA LEU A 138 8.64 11.06 -12.18
C LEU A 138 9.73 10.21 -12.85
N GLY A 139 9.75 8.91 -12.55
CA GLY A 139 10.93 8.08 -12.78
C GLY A 139 12.05 8.38 -11.77
N SER A 140 13.06 7.53 -11.75
CA SER A 140 14.29 7.72 -10.99
C SER A 140 15.42 6.93 -11.62
N ALA A 141 16.58 7.54 -11.77
CA ALA A 141 17.77 6.85 -12.26
C ALA A 141 18.11 5.67 -11.32
N GLY A 142 18.34 4.48 -11.91
CA GLY A 142 18.62 3.26 -11.16
C GLY A 142 17.39 2.51 -10.66
N GLN A 143 16.17 3.00 -10.90
CA GLN A 143 14.93 2.42 -10.44
C GLN A 143 13.95 2.04 -11.56
N ALA A 144 14.45 1.63 -12.73
CA ALA A 144 13.60 1.30 -13.86
C ALA A 144 12.58 0.19 -13.53
N ASN A 145 13.01 -0.87 -12.82
CA ASN A 145 12.17 -1.95 -12.33
C ASN A 145 11.12 -1.46 -11.30
N TYR A 146 11.54 -0.66 -10.34
CA TYR A 146 10.66 -0.12 -9.29
C TYR A 146 9.64 0.85 -9.88
N ALA A 147 10.09 1.82 -10.70
CA ALA A 147 9.22 2.75 -11.40
C ALA A 147 8.16 2.02 -12.24
N ALA A 148 8.59 1.05 -13.07
CA ALA A 148 7.68 0.25 -13.88
C ALA A 148 6.64 -0.51 -13.01
N SER A 149 7.08 -1.14 -11.91
CA SER A 149 6.20 -1.88 -11.02
C SER A 149 5.17 -0.98 -10.34
N LYS A 150 5.58 0.21 -9.88
CA LYS A 150 4.71 1.16 -9.18
C LYS A 150 3.78 1.92 -10.13
N SER A 151 4.21 2.19 -11.36
CA SER A 151 3.34 2.72 -12.43
C SER A 151 2.27 1.72 -12.84
N GLY A 152 2.60 0.43 -12.91
CA GLY A 152 1.65 -0.64 -13.21
C GLY A 152 0.48 -0.70 -12.24
N LEU A 153 0.67 -0.33 -10.96
CA LEU A 153 -0.39 -0.26 -9.97
C LEU A 153 -1.47 0.76 -10.34
N ILE A 154 -1.13 1.83 -11.04
CA ILE A 154 -2.07 2.85 -11.51
C ILE A 154 -3.04 2.24 -12.54
N GLY A 155 -2.49 1.52 -13.53
CA GLY A 155 -3.30 0.80 -14.51
C GLY A 155 -4.19 -0.26 -13.88
N LEU A 156 -3.63 -1.05 -12.96
CA LEU A 156 -4.36 -2.05 -12.19
C LEU A 156 -5.53 -1.42 -11.41
N ALA A 157 -5.27 -0.36 -10.64
CA ALA A 157 -6.30 0.32 -9.86
C ALA A 157 -7.45 0.86 -10.73
N ARG A 158 -7.12 1.51 -11.85
CA ARG A 158 -8.13 2.07 -12.77
C ARG A 158 -9.00 0.99 -13.41
N SER A 159 -8.42 -0.15 -13.76
CA SER A 159 -9.16 -1.30 -14.31
C SER A 159 -10.10 -1.89 -13.26
N LEU A 160 -9.59 -2.16 -12.05
CA LEU A 160 -10.39 -2.68 -10.95
C LEU A 160 -11.49 -1.71 -10.50
N ALA A 161 -11.23 -0.39 -10.50
CA ALA A 161 -12.25 0.61 -10.18
C ALA A 161 -13.43 0.56 -11.14
N ARG A 162 -13.19 0.35 -12.44
CA ARG A 162 -14.26 0.18 -13.45
C ARG A 162 -15.01 -1.13 -13.28
N GLU A 163 -14.31 -2.21 -13.00
CA GLU A 163 -14.89 -3.55 -12.84
C GLU A 163 -15.74 -3.67 -11.57
N LEU A 164 -15.27 -3.08 -10.47
CA LEU A 164 -15.81 -3.31 -9.13
C LEU A 164 -16.73 -2.18 -8.62
N GLY A 165 -16.76 -1.04 -9.29
CA GLY A 165 -17.50 0.15 -8.85
C GLY A 165 -19.00 -0.10 -8.67
N SER A 166 -19.65 -0.88 -9.54
CA SER A 166 -21.06 -1.26 -9.41
C SER A 166 -21.39 -2.07 -8.15
N ARG A 167 -20.38 -2.55 -7.46
CA ARG A 167 -20.46 -3.30 -6.20
C ARG A 167 -20.05 -2.49 -4.98
N ASN A 168 -20.00 -1.15 -5.09
CA ASN A 168 -19.58 -0.25 -4.01
C ASN A 168 -18.17 -0.58 -3.46
N ILE A 169 -17.28 -1.03 -4.36
CA ILE A 169 -15.88 -1.30 -4.04
C ILE A 169 -15.07 -0.19 -4.70
N THR A 170 -14.33 0.58 -3.89
CA THR A 170 -13.42 1.61 -4.41
C THR A 170 -11.99 1.07 -4.47
N VAL A 171 -11.24 1.48 -5.48
CA VAL A 171 -9.84 1.11 -5.67
C VAL A 171 -9.03 2.36 -5.97
N ASN A 172 -8.12 2.73 -5.07
CA ASN A 172 -7.32 3.94 -5.18
C ASN A 172 -5.83 3.66 -4.97
N VAL A 173 -5.01 4.57 -5.44
CA VAL A 173 -3.55 4.53 -5.32
C VAL A 173 -3.09 5.68 -4.44
N VAL A 174 -2.25 5.39 -3.46
CA VAL A 174 -1.48 6.41 -2.73
C VAL A 174 -0.06 6.38 -3.26
N ALA A 175 0.49 7.52 -3.62
CA ALA A 175 1.83 7.68 -4.17
C ALA A 175 2.69 8.55 -3.23
N PRO A 176 3.37 7.94 -2.24
CA PRO A 176 4.23 8.67 -1.34
C PRO A 176 5.46 9.27 -2.04
N GLY A 177 5.90 10.44 -1.57
CA GLY A 177 7.22 10.99 -1.81
C GLY A 177 8.29 10.36 -0.89
N PRO A 178 9.38 11.09 -0.59
CA PRO A 178 10.35 10.67 0.42
C PRO A 178 9.70 10.62 1.81
N VAL A 179 9.73 9.45 2.45
CA VAL A 179 9.12 9.21 3.78
C VAL A 179 10.21 8.78 4.75
N ASP A 180 10.16 9.30 5.97
CA ASP A 180 11.07 8.89 7.04
C ASP A 180 10.72 7.47 7.51
N THR A 181 11.49 6.51 7.04
CA THR A 181 11.33 5.08 7.31
C THR A 181 12.71 4.43 7.55
N GLY A 182 12.72 3.18 7.99
CA GLY A 182 13.99 2.43 8.08
C GLY A 182 14.78 2.33 6.76
N MET A 183 14.12 2.52 5.60
CA MET A 183 14.81 2.57 4.30
C MET A 183 15.57 3.88 4.11
N THR A 184 14.99 4.99 4.51
CA THR A 184 15.64 6.32 4.44
C THR A 184 16.68 6.50 5.54
N ALA A 185 16.50 5.88 6.70
CA ALA A 185 17.47 5.91 7.80
C ALA A 185 18.85 5.28 7.43
N ALA A 186 18.89 4.47 6.37
CA ALA A 186 20.15 3.91 5.85
C ALA A 186 20.90 4.86 4.90
N LEU A 187 20.31 6.00 4.54
CA LEU A 187 20.93 7.02 3.67
C LEU A 187 21.85 7.93 4.47
N SER A 188 22.87 8.50 3.79
CA SER A 188 23.72 9.53 4.39
C SER A 188 22.92 10.81 4.69
N ALA A 189 23.37 11.60 5.66
CA ALA A 189 22.75 12.90 6.00
C ALA A 189 22.72 13.85 4.79
N GLU A 190 23.74 13.84 3.95
CA GLU A 190 23.80 14.61 2.69
C GLU A 190 22.70 14.18 1.74
N ARG A 191 22.52 12.86 1.53
CA ARG A 191 21.47 12.35 0.64
C ARG A 191 20.07 12.64 1.16
N LEU A 192 19.85 12.61 2.47
CA LEU A 192 18.60 13.03 3.09
C LEU A 192 18.31 14.52 2.89
N ALA A 193 19.35 15.36 3.00
CA ALA A 193 19.23 16.79 2.73
C ALA A 193 18.87 17.07 1.26
N ASP A 194 19.51 16.36 0.30
CA ASP A 194 19.19 16.46 -1.13
C ASP A 194 17.74 16.07 -1.42
N LEU A 195 17.28 14.98 -0.81
CA LEU A 195 15.89 14.54 -0.96
C LEU A 195 14.91 15.58 -0.40
N ALA A 196 15.19 16.13 0.77
CA ALA A 196 14.36 17.16 1.38
C ALA A 196 14.35 18.46 0.54
N ALA A 197 15.51 18.86 0.01
CA ALA A 197 15.64 20.05 -0.83
C ALA A 197 14.87 19.94 -2.16
N ALA A 198 14.69 18.74 -2.69
CA ALA A 198 13.90 18.51 -3.89
C ALA A 198 12.38 18.60 -3.65
N VAL A 199 11.92 18.49 -2.39
CA VAL A 199 10.51 18.56 -2.03
C VAL A 199 10.10 20.01 -1.79
N PRO A 200 9.06 20.55 -2.43
CA PRO A 200 8.59 21.92 -2.17
C PRO A 200 8.31 22.26 -0.71
N LEU A 201 7.80 21.29 0.08
CA LEU A 201 7.63 21.47 1.53
C LEU A 201 8.95 21.43 2.34
N GLY A 202 10.11 21.21 1.70
CA GLY A 202 11.43 21.27 2.30
C GLY A 202 11.76 20.17 3.31
N ARG A 203 11.01 19.08 3.32
CA ARG A 203 11.21 17.96 4.25
C ARG A 203 10.70 16.63 3.69
N THR A 204 11.10 15.53 4.31
CA THR A 204 10.46 14.23 4.14
C THR A 204 9.12 14.18 4.88
N ALA A 205 8.22 13.31 4.45
CA ALA A 205 6.99 13.03 5.17
C ALA A 205 7.22 12.07 6.35
N SER A 206 6.41 12.17 7.39
CA SER A 206 6.29 11.11 8.39
C SER A 206 5.45 9.96 7.85
N VAL A 207 5.61 8.76 8.43
CA VAL A 207 4.75 7.61 8.09
C VAL A 207 3.28 7.86 8.43
N ASP A 208 3.01 8.68 9.43
CA ASP A 208 1.64 9.03 9.87
C ASP A 208 0.92 9.94 8.86
N GLU A 209 1.64 10.82 8.16
CA GLU A 209 1.06 11.64 7.09
C GLU A 209 0.57 10.76 5.93
N ILE A 210 1.29 9.68 5.62
CA ILE A 210 0.84 8.71 4.62
C ILE A 210 -0.35 7.89 5.13
N ALA A 211 -0.25 7.39 6.37
CA ALA A 211 -1.29 6.57 6.99
C ALA A 211 -2.63 7.33 7.10
N GLY A 212 -2.59 8.64 7.40
CA GLY A 212 -3.77 9.51 7.43
C GLY A 212 -4.53 9.53 6.10
N VAL A 213 -3.82 9.61 4.97
CA VAL A 213 -4.44 9.58 3.64
C VAL A 213 -5.00 8.19 3.32
N VAL A 214 -4.29 7.12 3.71
CA VAL A 214 -4.77 5.74 3.51
C VAL A 214 -6.07 5.50 4.28
N THR A 215 -6.15 5.91 5.55
CA THR A 215 -7.37 5.77 6.36
C THR A 215 -8.52 6.65 5.86
N PHE A 216 -8.23 7.87 5.38
CA PHE A 216 -9.21 8.72 4.70
C PHE A 216 -9.82 8.02 3.48
N LEU A 217 -8.99 7.46 2.58
CA LEU A 217 -9.49 6.76 1.39
C LEU A 217 -10.31 5.51 1.71
N ALA A 218 -10.08 4.89 2.87
CA ALA A 218 -10.87 3.78 3.37
C ALA A 218 -12.17 4.23 4.08
N SER A 219 -12.34 5.52 4.37
CA SER A 219 -13.47 6.06 5.12
C SER A 219 -14.74 6.20 4.27
N PRO A 220 -15.93 6.33 4.90
CA PRO A 220 -17.17 6.68 4.19
C PRO A 220 -17.09 8.03 3.48
N THR A 221 -16.33 9.00 4.00
CA THR A 221 -16.14 10.33 3.40
C THR A 221 -15.52 10.26 2.00
N ALA A 222 -14.69 9.23 1.73
CA ALA A 222 -14.07 8.99 0.43
C ALA A 222 -14.87 8.04 -0.47
N ALA A 223 -16.14 7.73 -0.15
CA ALA A 223 -16.93 6.73 -0.88
C ALA A 223 -17.13 7.03 -2.37
N TYR A 224 -16.97 8.28 -2.81
CA TYR A 224 -17.07 8.67 -4.22
C TYR A 224 -15.71 8.83 -4.92
N ILE A 225 -14.61 8.45 -4.23
CA ILE A 225 -13.25 8.47 -4.79
C ILE A 225 -12.87 7.05 -5.20
N THR A 226 -12.74 6.81 -6.51
CA THR A 226 -12.26 5.53 -7.05
C THR A 226 -11.46 5.73 -8.34
N GLY A 227 -10.43 4.93 -8.56
CA GLY A 227 -9.50 5.05 -9.69
C GLY A 227 -8.54 6.24 -9.57
N ALA A 228 -8.52 6.91 -8.42
CA ALA A 228 -7.67 8.07 -8.19
C ALA A 228 -6.23 7.65 -7.84
N VAL A 229 -5.29 8.51 -8.21
CA VAL A 229 -3.90 8.49 -7.74
C VAL A 229 -3.72 9.71 -6.85
N ILE A 230 -3.42 9.48 -5.58
CA ILE A 230 -3.26 10.56 -4.60
C ILE A 230 -1.76 10.68 -4.26
N PRO A 231 -1.05 11.69 -4.79
CA PRO A 231 0.31 12.00 -4.37
C PRO A 231 0.30 12.49 -2.91
N VAL A 232 1.21 11.94 -2.10
CA VAL A 232 1.47 12.40 -0.72
C VAL A 232 2.97 12.62 -0.65
N ASP A 233 3.44 13.65 -1.33
CA ASP A 233 4.83 13.81 -1.73
C ASP A 233 5.40 15.22 -1.46
N GLY A 234 4.63 16.05 -0.75
CA GLY A 234 5.05 17.43 -0.43
C GLY A 234 5.18 18.34 -1.66
N GLY A 235 4.54 17.96 -2.78
CA GLY A 235 4.58 18.69 -4.04
C GLY A 235 5.70 18.27 -4.98
N LEU A 236 6.47 17.22 -4.66
CA LEU A 236 7.58 16.76 -5.49
C LEU A 236 7.14 16.35 -6.89
N GLY A 237 5.99 15.70 -7.02
CA GLY A 237 5.47 15.18 -8.29
C GLY A 237 4.38 16.05 -8.93
N MET A 238 4.35 17.37 -8.69
CA MET A 238 3.37 18.26 -9.30
C MET A 238 3.41 18.21 -10.84
N GLY A 239 2.23 18.31 -11.48
CA GLY A 239 2.11 18.40 -12.94
C GLY A 239 1.72 17.10 -13.64
N HIS A 240 1.18 16.13 -12.93
CA HIS A 240 0.68 14.87 -13.50
C HIS A 240 -0.83 14.81 -13.54
#